data_155869f7dc86b7238e57eb8d4c39ea72
#
_entry.id   155869f7dc86b7238e57eb8d4c39ea72
#
_cell.length_a   1.000
_cell.length_b   1.000
_cell.length_c   1.000
_cell.angle_alpha   90.00
_cell.angle_beta   90.00
_cell.angle_gamma   90.00
#
_symmetry.space_group_name_H-M   'P 1'
#
loop_
_entity.id
_entity.type
_entity.pdbx_description
1 polymer ?
#
loop_
_entity_poly.entity_id
_entity_poly.type
_entity_poly.pdbx_seq_one_letter_code
_entity_poly.pdbx_strand_id
1 'polypeptide(L)'
;MKKGLALVLALAMVICLLSGCGAGAETGASAASEAAAESAVESSEAAEPEAPAPEAQAEEASETEEPAESSAEEEAEETAAWDGSVIPAEECQAKGYDVPHGMFDYETYVELPLTEGETLSYWMMIQPFMMGYNDFDINEVTFFREMEARTGVHLDITSVGAFSAMEQFGLMVASGAYTDLIEDATSNYSGGDTQLIADEIVIDLLPYADLMPNFMAKLKLDPKVYVSALTVDGSLASASGFTSMERNVGPQLRGDWLDALGLDVPVTYDDYHDVLTAFKNNYDAGLWLDSNGTLRFMCFSAGYDTILNEQRDDSLIYVDGTAEYTPATEDYRDYLRLMNSWWNEGLIYQDFLSQTAISTPDSSLVANGKIGVWATDCSTMVTYDSLSDEIDVACTPFPVQYEGQTFKLYSTQDGAGAGTNITTSCSNIELACRWLDYLYTYEGYLLTTFGVEGEGLQFDADGNPGFTDLVLHNPDGKIIVACSILYAKYGGAGIIDVDRFNAGYSEKQLAALETWNSNLGDGEYTAPGAIQYSTEEAEAYAALFADISTYATQCSLSFLTGDMSLEDDWDTYLANLEQLGLSDWLEVCQSAYDRYSERVAEAVSE
;
A
#
# COMPACT_ATOMS: atom_id res chain seq x y z
N MET A 1 -27.04 6.61 12.28
CA MET A 1 -27.03 5.91 11.00
C MET A 1 -26.47 6.73 9.82
N LYS A 2 -26.69 8.02 9.64
CA LYS A 2 -26.10 8.78 8.50
C LYS A 2 -24.63 9.21 8.68
N LYS A 3 -24.05 9.13 9.87
CA LYS A 3 -22.63 9.46 10.15
C LYS A 3 -21.68 8.26 10.05
N GLY A 4 -22.18 7.04 10.13
CA GLY A 4 -21.39 5.82 9.97
C GLY A 4 -21.05 5.50 8.51
N LEU A 5 -21.95 5.82 7.59
CA LEU A 5 -21.77 5.50 6.16
C LEU A 5 -20.68 6.34 5.48
N ALA A 6 -20.47 7.57 5.95
CA ALA A 6 -19.41 8.45 5.41
C ALA A 6 -18.00 8.01 5.87
N LEU A 7 -17.89 7.32 7.00
CA LEU A 7 -16.62 6.83 7.53
C LEU A 7 -16.16 5.56 6.79
N VAL A 8 -17.09 4.71 6.40
CA VAL A 8 -16.82 3.47 5.67
C VAL A 8 -16.37 3.75 4.22
N LEU A 9 -16.94 4.78 3.58
CA LEU A 9 -16.51 5.21 2.23
C LEU A 9 -15.09 5.82 2.23
N ALA A 10 -14.70 6.52 3.30
CA ALA A 10 -13.33 7.02 3.43
C ALA A 10 -12.33 5.88 3.64
N LEU A 11 -12.74 4.78 4.26
CA LEU A 11 -11.89 3.64 4.57
C LEU A 11 -11.57 2.80 3.33
N ALA A 12 -12.53 2.61 2.43
CA ALA A 12 -12.31 1.89 1.18
C ALA A 12 -11.26 2.57 0.29
N MET A 13 -11.16 3.92 0.32
CA MET A 13 -10.11 4.66 -0.41
C MET A 13 -8.72 4.51 0.21
N VAL A 14 -8.61 4.28 1.51
CA VAL A 14 -7.32 4.25 2.22
C VAL A 14 -6.58 2.94 2.03
N ILE A 15 -7.29 1.83 1.94
CA ILE A 15 -6.67 0.51 1.73
C ILE A 15 -6.10 0.40 0.31
N CYS A 16 -6.62 1.16 -0.65
CA CYS A 16 -6.05 1.25 -2.01
C CYS A 16 -4.65 1.90 -2.05
N LEU A 17 -4.31 2.73 -1.07
CA LEU A 17 -3.01 3.41 -0.98
C LEU A 17 -1.93 2.56 -0.28
N LEU A 18 -2.32 1.51 0.44
CA LEU A 18 -1.41 0.65 1.21
C LEU A 18 -0.67 -0.40 0.39
N SER A 19 -1.18 -0.73 -0.80
CA SER A 19 -0.60 -1.77 -1.66
C SER A 19 0.28 -1.22 -2.79
N GLY A 20 0.54 0.08 -2.83
CA GLY A 20 1.19 0.75 -3.96
C GLY A 20 2.43 1.54 -3.56
N CYS A 21 3.48 0.88 -3.08
CA CYS A 21 4.82 1.45 -3.08
C CYS A 21 5.60 0.90 -4.28
N GLY A 22 5.31 1.44 -5.45
CA GLY A 22 6.11 1.25 -6.65
C GLY A 22 6.10 2.57 -7.40
N ALA A 23 7.23 3.26 -7.44
CA ALA A 23 7.39 4.54 -8.10
C ALA A 23 7.01 4.46 -9.58
N GLY A 24 6.00 5.22 -9.98
CA GLY A 24 5.65 5.43 -11.38
C GLY A 24 5.11 6.85 -11.55
N ALA A 25 5.81 7.66 -12.31
CA ALA A 25 5.56 9.07 -12.52
C ALA A 25 4.16 9.34 -13.11
N GLU A 26 3.32 10.09 -12.40
CA GLU A 26 2.19 10.78 -13.01
C GLU A 26 2.69 12.03 -13.75
N THR A 27 2.71 11.99 -15.06
CA THR A 27 2.79 13.20 -15.90
C THR A 27 1.63 13.20 -16.88
N GLY A 28 0.70 14.15 -16.69
CA GLY A 28 -0.15 14.55 -17.81
C GLY A 28 -1.65 14.62 -17.59
N ALA A 29 -2.12 15.45 -16.68
CA ALA A 29 -3.50 15.93 -16.71
C ALA A 29 -3.56 17.44 -16.42
N SER A 30 -3.03 18.24 -17.31
CA SER A 30 -3.21 19.69 -17.31
C SER A 30 -3.36 20.22 -18.74
N ALA A 31 -4.48 19.95 -19.39
CA ALA A 31 -4.93 20.66 -20.59
C ALA A 31 -6.38 20.37 -20.99
N ALA A 32 -7.34 20.33 -20.08
CA ALA A 32 -8.75 20.27 -20.46
C ALA A 32 -9.72 20.90 -19.42
N SER A 33 -9.38 22.07 -18.85
CA SER A 33 -10.27 22.79 -17.93
C SER A 33 -10.31 24.29 -18.16
N GLU A 34 -10.18 24.75 -19.39
CA GLU A 34 -10.28 26.21 -19.71
C GLU A 34 -11.39 26.55 -20.71
N ALA A 35 -12.46 25.74 -20.79
CA ALA A 35 -13.56 26.02 -21.72
C ALA A 35 -14.98 25.90 -21.14
N ALA A 36 -15.19 26.15 -19.84
CA ALA A 36 -16.56 26.16 -19.29
C ALA A 36 -16.73 27.13 -18.09
N ALA A 37 -16.20 28.33 -18.17
CA ALA A 37 -16.46 29.37 -17.17
C ALA A 37 -16.66 30.75 -17.83
N GLU A 38 -17.57 30.86 -18.76
CA GLU A 38 -18.12 32.14 -19.24
C GLU A 38 -19.59 31.97 -19.55
N SER A 39 -20.45 32.08 -18.52
CA SER A 39 -21.84 32.49 -18.62
C SER A 39 -22.56 32.32 -17.28
N ALA A 40 -22.54 33.32 -16.42
CA ALA A 40 -23.63 33.72 -15.54
C ALA A 40 -23.12 34.75 -14.50
N VAL A 41 -23.04 35.98 -14.93
CA VAL A 41 -23.09 37.15 -14.02
C VAL A 41 -24.39 37.89 -14.38
N GLU A 42 -25.32 37.94 -13.45
CA GLU A 42 -26.15 39.14 -13.19
C GLU A 42 -27.14 38.89 -12.04
N SER A 43 -27.10 39.88 -11.13
CA SER A 43 -28.12 40.35 -10.17
C SER A 43 -28.39 39.47 -8.93
N SER A 44 -28.35 39.97 -7.71
CA SER A 44 -28.71 41.26 -7.12
C SER A 44 -28.25 41.37 -5.65
N GLU A 45 -27.69 42.45 -5.35
CA GLU A 45 -27.79 43.45 -4.24
C GLU A 45 -28.48 43.10 -2.92
N ALA A 46 -27.72 43.37 -1.83
CA ALA A 46 -28.06 44.05 -0.57
C ALA A 46 -28.81 43.31 0.55
N ALA A 47 -28.16 43.11 1.68
CA ALA A 47 -28.41 43.81 2.96
C ALA A 47 -27.70 43.11 4.15
N GLU A 48 -26.75 43.81 4.77
CA GLU A 48 -26.46 43.78 6.22
C GLU A 48 -27.56 44.61 6.95
N PRO A 49 -27.78 44.53 8.29
CA PRO A 49 -26.79 44.50 9.37
C PRO A 49 -27.18 43.81 10.72
N GLU A 50 -26.22 43.85 11.63
CA GLU A 50 -26.27 44.02 13.10
C GLU A 50 -26.54 42.85 14.05
N ALA A 51 -25.51 42.65 14.90
CA ALA A 51 -25.57 42.01 16.22
C ALA A 51 -26.38 42.83 17.24
N PRO A 52 -26.74 42.29 18.42
CA PRO A 52 -25.84 42.31 19.56
C PRO A 52 -25.94 41.11 20.55
N ALA A 53 -24.90 40.97 21.37
CA ALA A 53 -24.90 40.22 22.63
C ALA A 53 -25.67 41.01 23.73
N PRO A 54 -26.11 40.30 24.80
CA PRO A 54 -25.60 40.65 26.12
C PRO A 54 -25.39 39.47 27.10
N GLU A 55 -24.27 39.59 27.83
CA GLU A 55 -24.04 39.55 29.27
C GLU A 55 -24.80 38.59 30.20
N ALA A 56 -23.98 37.79 30.86
CA ALA A 56 -23.88 37.40 32.25
C ALA A 56 -25.05 37.53 33.23
N GLN A 57 -25.26 36.46 34.00
CA GLN A 57 -25.38 36.56 35.47
C GLN A 57 -25.08 35.20 36.13
N ALA A 58 -24.18 35.27 37.12
CA ALA A 58 -23.88 34.26 38.10
C ALA A 58 -24.93 34.22 39.20
N GLU A 59 -25.21 33.05 39.75
CA GLU A 59 -25.60 32.94 41.17
C GLU A 59 -25.21 31.57 41.76
N GLU A 60 -24.77 31.68 42.96
CA GLU A 60 -24.05 30.83 43.90
C GLU A 60 -24.81 29.60 44.44
N ALA A 61 -23.97 28.67 44.87
CA ALA A 61 -23.94 27.97 46.17
C ALA A 61 -24.96 26.84 46.47
N SER A 62 -24.47 25.65 46.77
CA SER A 62 -24.20 25.21 48.13
C SER A 62 -23.84 23.71 48.19
N GLU A 63 -22.74 23.47 48.93
CA GLU A 63 -22.48 22.45 49.96
C GLU A 63 -22.50 20.96 49.62
N THR A 64 -21.28 20.43 49.65
CA THR A 64 -20.75 19.32 50.46
C THR A 64 -21.52 18.00 50.59
N GLU A 65 -20.90 16.96 50.09
CA GLU A 65 -20.67 15.72 50.85
C GLU A 65 -19.45 15.00 50.29
N GLU A 66 -18.40 14.86 51.10
CA GLU A 66 -17.31 13.90 50.91
C GLU A 66 -17.84 12.49 51.06
N PRO A 67 -17.29 11.54 50.30
CA PRO A 67 -17.10 10.19 50.77
C PRO A 67 -15.61 9.81 50.77
N ALA A 68 -15.16 9.54 51.96
CA ALA A 68 -14.19 8.53 52.38
C ALA A 68 -13.08 8.11 51.41
N GLU A 69 -11.86 8.46 51.80
CA GLU A 69 -10.62 7.82 51.42
C GLU A 69 -10.72 6.30 51.50
N SER A 70 -10.53 5.66 50.33
CA SER A 70 -10.01 4.31 50.27
C SER A 70 -8.64 4.43 49.62
N SER A 71 -7.63 4.43 50.42
CA SER A 71 -6.24 4.29 50.04
C SER A 71 -6.04 2.85 49.51
N ALA A 72 -6.04 2.71 48.19
CA ALA A 72 -5.28 1.70 47.49
C ALA A 72 -4.07 2.46 46.95
N GLU A 73 -2.94 2.36 47.59
CA GLU A 73 -1.64 2.56 46.98
C GLU A 73 -1.53 1.47 45.91
N GLU A 74 -1.89 1.77 44.68
CA GLU A 74 -1.30 1.12 43.51
C GLU A 74 0.15 1.62 43.51
N GLU A 75 1.08 0.73 43.92
CA GLU A 75 2.47 0.82 43.54
C GLU A 75 2.44 0.86 42.00
N ALA A 76 2.65 2.04 41.41
CA ALA A 76 3.13 2.15 40.07
C ALA A 76 4.45 1.36 40.06
N GLU A 77 4.45 0.17 39.47
CA GLU A 77 5.69 -0.44 39.02
C GLU A 77 6.35 0.62 38.12
N GLU A 78 7.44 1.20 38.61
CA GLU A 78 8.40 1.93 37.78
C GLU A 78 8.75 0.94 36.67
N THR A 79 8.22 1.17 35.45
CA THR A 79 8.69 0.51 34.27
C THR A 79 10.20 0.75 34.25
N ALA A 80 10.97 -0.32 34.38
CA ALA A 80 12.42 -0.22 34.41
C ALA A 80 12.81 0.49 33.11
N ALA A 81 13.45 1.64 33.23
CA ALA A 81 13.98 2.36 32.08
C ALA A 81 14.85 1.37 31.29
N TRP A 82 14.63 1.27 29.98
CA TRP A 82 15.41 0.43 29.09
C TRP A 82 16.91 0.67 29.34
N ASP A 83 17.68 -0.40 29.55
CA ASP A 83 19.08 -0.36 30.02
C ASP A 83 20.11 -0.12 28.89
N GLY A 84 19.65 0.15 27.65
CA GLY A 84 20.50 0.37 26.49
C GLY A 84 20.98 -0.92 25.82
N SER A 85 20.51 -2.09 26.27
CA SER A 85 20.89 -3.36 25.65
C SER A 85 20.08 -3.64 24.39
N VAL A 86 20.76 -4.06 23.35
CA VAL A 86 20.16 -4.59 22.13
C VAL A 86 20.21 -6.11 22.19
N ILE A 87 19.10 -6.78 21.90
CA ILE A 87 19.04 -8.24 21.92
C ILE A 87 19.51 -8.75 20.56
N PRO A 88 20.61 -9.51 20.47
CA PRO A 88 21.03 -10.11 19.22
C PRO A 88 19.98 -11.05 18.64
N ALA A 89 19.88 -11.13 17.30
CA ALA A 89 18.93 -11.97 16.61
C ALA A 89 18.90 -13.43 17.09
N GLU A 90 20.10 -14.02 17.34
CA GLU A 90 20.22 -15.36 17.90
C GLU A 90 19.59 -15.48 19.29
N GLU A 91 19.65 -14.44 20.11
CA GLU A 91 19.06 -14.42 21.45
C GLU A 91 17.52 -14.26 21.35
N CYS A 92 17.02 -13.49 20.39
CA CYS A 92 15.60 -13.39 20.09
C CYS A 92 15.04 -14.76 19.72
N GLN A 93 15.69 -15.47 18.80
CA GLN A 93 15.31 -16.84 18.40
C GLN A 93 15.44 -17.82 19.59
N ALA A 94 16.47 -17.71 20.40
CA ALA A 94 16.67 -18.57 21.59
C ALA A 94 15.63 -18.32 22.68
N LYS A 95 15.04 -17.11 22.73
CA LYS A 95 13.92 -16.76 23.62
C LYS A 95 12.56 -17.19 23.06
N GLY A 96 12.54 -17.73 21.84
CA GLY A 96 11.30 -18.14 21.16
C GLY A 96 10.52 -16.98 20.56
N TYR A 97 11.12 -15.80 20.43
CA TYR A 97 10.54 -14.75 19.63
C TYR A 97 10.56 -15.20 18.19
N ASP A 98 9.39 -15.46 17.65
CA ASP A 98 9.25 -15.72 16.22
C ASP A 98 9.49 -14.40 15.49
N VAL A 99 10.72 -14.26 14.98
CA VAL A 99 11.08 -13.09 14.17
C VAL A 99 10.51 -13.36 12.78
N PRO A 100 9.48 -12.62 12.34
CA PRO A 100 8.78 -12.93 11.12
C PRO A 100 9.73 -12.94 9.92
N HIS A 101 9.64 -14.00 9.11
CA HIS A 101 10.20 -14.09 7.75
C HIS A 101 11.73 -13.86 7.62
N GLY A 102 12.53 -14.22 8.61
CA GLY A 102 13.99 -14.03 8.54
C GLY A 102 14.43 -12.55 8.52
N MET A 103 13.59 -11.65 9.06
CA MET A 103 13.86 -10.21 9.06
C MET A 103 15.14 -9.82 9.79
N PHE A 104 15.64 -10.67 10.71
CA PHE A 104 16.78 -10.40 11.57
C PHE A 104 17.86 -11.50 11.50
N ASP A 105 18.19 -11.98 10.29
CA ASP A 105 19.35 -12.86 10.08
C ASP A 105 20.69 -12.10 10.19
N TYR A 106 20.74 -11.08 11.09
CA TYR A 106 21.93 -10.29 11.39
C TYR A 106 21.90 -9.84 12.85
N GLU A 107 23.08 -9.60 13.41
CA GLU A 107 23.21 -9.04 14.76
C GLU A 107 22.79 -7.57 14.74
N THR A 108 21.90 -7.19 15.64
CA THR A 108 21.47 -5.79 15.82
C THR A 108 22.21 -5.15 16.97
N TYR A 109 22.75 -3.95 16.73
CA TYR A 109 23.46 -3.18 17.77
C TYR A 109 23.29 -1.69 17.56
N VAL A 110 23.06 -0.98 18.67
CA VAL A 110 23.13 0.47 18.73
C VAL A 110 23.55 0.90 20.14
N GLU A 111 24.41 1.90 20.23
CA GLU A 111 24.80 2.51 21.52
C GLU A 111 23.90 3.71 21.79
N LEU A 112 23.18 3.67 22.92
CA LEU A 112 22.22 4.70 23.31
C LEU A 112 22.60 5.35 24.65
N PRO A 113 22.21 6.61 24.92
CA PRO A 113 21.54 7.51 23.97
C PRO A 113 22.50 8.00 22.88
N LEU A 114 21.94 8.40 21.72
CA LEU A 114 22.72 8.93 20.60
C LEU A 114 23.24 10.34 20.89
N THR A 115 22.46 11.11 21.66
CA THR A 115 22.76 12.50 22.04
C THR A 115 22.12 12.87 23.39
N GLU A 116 22.49 14.03 23.94
CA GLU A 116 21.92 14.59 25.18
C GLU A 116 20.82 15.64 24.92
N GLY A 117 20.08 15.54 23.80
CA GLY A 117 18.95 16.44 23.50
C GLY A 117 19.13 17.31 22.27
N GLU A 118 19.79 16.82 21.24
CA GLU A 118 19.84 17.47 19.94
C GLU A 118 18.53 17.29 19.18
N THR A 119 18.23 18.21 18.24
CA THR A 119 16.99 18.23 17.47
C THR A 119 17.27 17.93 16.02
N LEU A 120 16.42 17.09 15.40
CA LEU A 120 16.31 16.93 13.96
C LEU A 120 14.93 17.38 13.51
N SER A 121 14.87 18.16 12.44
CA SER A 121 13.63 18.53 11.79
C SER A 121 13.18 17.43 10.82
N TYR A 122 11.88 17.08 10.84
CA TYR A 122 11.33 15.97 10.06
C TYR A 122 10.04 16.36 9.34
N TRP A 123 10.03 16.29 8.03
CA TRP A 123 8.83 16.42 7.22
C TRP A 123 8.23 15.05 6.95
N MET A 124 6.94 14.88 7.26
CA MET A 124 6.27 13.60 7.06
C MET A 124 4.80 13.75 6.65
N MET A 125 4.27 12.69 6.05
CA MET A 125 2.92 12.64 5.53
C MET A 125 1.95 11.97 6.51
N ILE A 126 0.80 12.62 6.74
CA ILE A 126 -0.30 12.04 7.51
C ILE A 126 -1.32 11.43 6.55
N GLN A 127 -1.60 10.15 6.75
CA GLN A 127 -2.56 9.40 5.94
C GLN A 127 -4.01 9.87 6.19
N PRO A 128 -4.91 9.79 5.19
CA PRO A 128 -6.29 10.28 5.31
C PRO A 128 -7.08 9.67 6.47
N PHE A 129 -6.84 8.41 6.81
CA PHE A 129 -7.52 7.75 7.93
C PHE A 129 -7.06 8.27 9.30
N MET A 130 -5.82 8.80 9.40
CA MET A 130 -5.33 9.49 10.59
C MET A 130 -6.01 10.84 10.76
N MET A 131 -6.25 11.57 9.66
CA MET A 131 -6.91 12.88 9.68
C MET A 131 -8.38 12.82 10.12
N GLY A 132 -9.00 11.64 10.09
CA GLY A 132 -10.39 11.42 10.56
C GLY A 132 -10.54 11.44 12.08
N TYR A 133 -9.44 11.48 12.83
CA TYR A 133 -9.47 11.64 14.28
C TYR A 133 -9.46 13.12 14.64
N ASN A 134 -10.56 13.59 15.26
CA ASN A 134 -10.53 14.89 15.93
C ASN A 134 -9.42 14.80 17.00
N ASP A 135 -8.49 15.74 17.00
CA ASP A 135 -7.39 15.86 17.94
C ASP A 135 -6.19 14.90 17.70
N PHE A 136 -5.99 14.32 16.48
CA PHE A 136 -4.77 13.60 16.19
C PHE A 136 -3.57 14.58 16.17
N ASP A 137 -2.64 14.36 17.09
CA ASP A 137 -1.36 15.06 17.15
C ASP A 137 -0.23 14.03 16.99
N ILE A 138 0.57 14.17 15.93
CA ILE A 138 1.69 13.28 15.65
C ILE A 138 2.72 13.27 16.78
N ASN A 139 2.87 14.38 17.49
CA ASN A 139 3.81 14.48 18.61
C ASN A 139 3.38 13.69 19.85
N GLU A 140 2.10 13.32 19.93
CA GLU A 140 1.56 12.51 21.04
C GLU A 140 1.60 11.00 20.73
N VAL A 141 2.03 10.61 19.54
CA VAL A 141 2.21 9.19 19.18
C VAL A 141 3.32 8.58 20.02
N THR A 142 3.03 7.45 20.65
CA THR A 142 3.94 6.76 21.58
C THR A 142 5.31 6.50 20.95
N PHE A 143 5.35 6.09 19.67
CA PHE A 143 6.60 5.88 18.94
C PHE A 143 7.55 7.08 19.04
N PHE A 144 7.10 8.30 18.74
CA PHE A 144 7.97 9.47 18.71
C PHE A 144 8.45 9.87 20.11
N ARG A 145 7.56 9.81 21.10
CA ARG A 145 7.92 10.08 22.50
C ARG A 145 8.96 9.08 23.01
N GLU A 146 8.78 7.81 22.71
CA GLU A 146 9.69 6.75 23.14
C GLU A 146 11.04 6.83 22.41
N MET A 147 11.02 7.13 21.10
CA MET A 147 12.25 7.38 20.34
C MET A 147 13.07 8.51 20.94
N GLU A 148 12.43 9.62 21.32
CA GLU A 148 13.12 10.72 22.01
C GLU A 148 13.70 10.25 23.36
N ALA A 149 12.91 9.53 24.16
CA ALA A 149 13.35 9.04 25.47
C ALA A 149 14.56 8.10 25.37
N ARG A 150 14.61 7.21 24.37
CA ARG A 150 15.70 6.25 24.16
C ARG A 150 16.92 6.87 23.51
N THR A 151 16.71 7.65 22.45
CA THR A 151 17.81 8.16 21.61
C THR A 151 18.36 9.50 22.10
N GLY A 152 17.59 10.25 22.89
CA GLY A 152 17.89 11.64 23.26
C GLY A 152 17.66 12.64 22.11
N VAL A 153 17.15 12.20 20.95
CA VAL A 153 16.90 13.04 19.77
C VAL A 153 15.48 13.57 19.80
N HIS A 154 15.32 14.88 19.90
CA HIS A 154 14.04 15.55 19.72
C HIS A 154 13.71 15.72 18.24
N LEU A 155 12.48 15.41 17.83
CA LEU A 155 12.02 15.64 16.44
C LEU A 155 11.11 16.87 16.37
N ASP A 156 11.50 17.86 15.53
CA ASP A 156 10.63 18.97 15.15
C ASP A 156 9.86 18.55 13.90
N ILE A 157 8.64 18.02 14.10
CA ILE A 157 7.86 17.37 13.05
C ILE A 157 6.97 18.36 12.33
N THR A 158 7.19 18.53 11.03
CA THR A 158 6.24 19.17 10.10
C THR A 158 5.43 18.12 9.39
N SER A 159 4.15 18.00 9.74
CA SER A 159 3.25 17.02 9.13
C SER A 159 2.32 17.65 8.10
N VAL A 160 2.09 16.96 6.97
CA VAL A 160 1.21 17.38 5.89
C VAL A 160 0.21 16.28 5.54
N GLY A 161 -0.99 16.65 5.12
CA GLY A 161 -1.97 15.65 4.67
C GLY A 161 -1.58 15.05 3.32
N ALA A 162 -1.78 13.73 3.16
CA ALA A 162 -1.40 12.98 1.95
C ALA A 162 -1.91 13.62 0.65
N PHE A 163 -3.14 14.16 0.63
CA PHE A 163 -3.70 14.82 -0.57
C PHE A 163 -3.01 16.13 -0.97
N SER A 164 -2.23 16.73 -0.07
CA SER A 164 -1.49 17.98 -0.33
C SER A 164 0.02 17.77 -0.33
N ALA A 165 0.50 16.54 -0.12
CA ALA A 165 1.92 16.25 0.08
C ALA A 165 2.76 16.69 -1.12
N MET A 166 2.37 16.31 -2.34
CA MET A 166 3.10 16.67 -3.56
C MET A 166 3.17 18.20 -3.76
N GLU A 167 2.08 18.95 -3.51
CA GLU A 167 2.09 20.40 -3.60
C GLU A 167 3.01 21.03 -2.54
N GLN A 168 2.90 20.59 -1.28
CA GLN A 168 3.72 21.10 -0.18
C GLN A 168 5.19 20.77 -0.36
N PHE A 169 5.50 19.56 -0.85
CA PHE A 169 6.85 19.16 -1.21
C PHE A 169 7.41 20.06 -2.32
N GLY A 170 6.65 20.29 -3.38
CA GLY A 170 7.04 21.21 -4.47
C GLY A 170 7.33 22.63 -3.98
N LEU A 171 6.56 23.15 -3.01
CA LEU A 171 6.82 24.45 -2.38
C LEU A 171 8.11 24.43 -1.54
N MET A 172 8.38 23.34 -0.82
CA MET A 172 9.62 23.15 -0.07
C MET A 172 10.83 23.14 -1.00
N VAL A 173 10.77 22.39 -2.11
CA VAL A 173 11.81 22.35 -3.14
C VAL A 173 12.03 23.75 -3.75
N ALA A 174 10.97 24.44 -4.14
CA ALA A 174 11.06 25.77 -4.74
C ALA A 174 11.66 26.82 -3.80
N SER A 175 11.48 26.66 -2.49
CA SER A 175 12.05 27.57 -1.48
C SER A 175 13.49 27.23 -1.10
N GLY A 176 13.95 26.00 -1.34
CA GLY A 176 15.23 25.47 -0.88
C GLY A 176 15.34 25.35 0.65
N ALA A 177 14.20 25.36 1.36
CA ALA A 177 14.15 25.28 2.83
C ALA A 177 13.76 23.85 3.26
N TYR A 178 14.72 22.94 3.18
CA TYR A 178 14.51 21.53 3.54
C TYR A 178 14.62 21.31 5.04
N THR A 179 13.83 20.37 5.56
CA THR A 179 14.05 19.76 6.88
C THR A 179 15.27 18.82 6.84
N ASP A 180 15.79 18.41 7.99
CA ASP A 180 16.91 17.44 8.06
C ASP A 180 16.51 16.08 7.46
N LEU A 181 15.30 15.63 7.76
CA LEU A 181 14.70 14.36 7.30
C LEU A 181 13.43 14.62 6.50
N ILE A 182 13.20 13.82 5.46
CA ILE A 182 11.96 13.81 4.67
C ILE A 182 11.48 12.38 4.51
N GLU A 183 10.23 12.09 4.89
CA GLU A 183 9.60 10.81 4.62
C GLU A 183 9.08 10.77 3.18
N ASP A 184 9.51 9.74 2.44
CA ASP A 184 9.06 9.46 1.08
C ASP A 184 9.19 10.65 0.11
N ALA A 185 10.39 11.25 0.05
CA ALA A 185 10.67 12.27 -0.97
C ALA A 185 10.55 11.71 -2.40
N THR A 186 10.89 10.43 -2.58
CA THR A 186 10.90 9.71 -3.87
C THR A 186 9.55 9.78 -4.58
N SER A 187 8.46 9.47 -3.88
CA SER A 187 7.10 9.49 -4.45
C SER A 187 6.57 10.91 -4.71
N ASN A 188 7.17 11.92 -4.08
CA ASN A 188 6.75 13.31 -4.20
C ASN A 188 7.59 14.13 -5.19
N TYR A 189 8.61 13.54 -5.82
CA TYR A 189 9.52 14.22 -6.74
C TYR A 189 9.60 13.55 -8.10
N SER A 190 9.44 14.35 -9.15
CA SER A 190 9.56 13.85 -10.53
C SER A 190 11.00 13.40 -10.84
N GLY A 191 11.16 12.17 -11.33
CA GLY A 191 12.47 11.56 -11.56
C GLY A 191 13.02 10.77 -10.38
N GLY A 192 12.27 10.70 -9.26
CA GLY A 192 12.57 9.83 -8.13
C GLY A 192 13.95 10.04 -7.50
N ASP A 193 14.52 8.97 -6.96
CA ASP A 193 15.78 8.99 -6.20
C ASP A 193 16.97 9.51 -7.01
N THR A 194 17.07 9.13 -8.27
CA THR A 194 18.16 9.60 -9.16
C THR A 194 18.14 11.11 -9.29
N GLN A 195 16.96 11.70 -9.50
CA GLN A 195 16.84 13.14 -9.69
C GLN A 195 16.96 13.91 -8.35
N LEU A 196 16.48 13.33 -7.24
CA LEU A 196 16.64 13.91 -5.90
C LEU A 196 18.12 14.12 -5.54
N ILE A 197 18.98 13.16 -5.88
CA ILE A 197 20.44 13.27 -5.66
C ILE A 197 21.06 14.25 -6.67
N ALA A 198 20.68 14.18 -7.95
CA ALA A 198 21.22 15.03 -9.00
C ALA A 198 20.92 16.53 -8.76
N ASP A 199 19.76 16.84 -8.19
CA ASP A 199 19.33 18.21 -7.85
C ASP A 199 19.82 18.65 -6.44
N GLU A 200 20.66 17.85 -5.80
CA GLU A 200 21.25 18.15 -4.48
C GLU A 200 20.19 18.41 -3.40
N ILE A 201 19.02 17.74 -3.48
CA ILE A 201 17.96 17.83 -2.46
C ILE A 201 18.27 16.88 -1.30
N VAL A 202 18.66 15.64 -1.62
CA VAL A 202 19.03 14.61 -0.63
C VAL A 202 20.48 14.17 -0.82
N ILE A 203 21.07 13.57 0.21
CA ILE A 203 22.44 13.06 0.14
C ILE A 203 22.46 11.59 -0.29
N ASP A 204 23.59 11.16 -0.86
CA ASP A 204 23.93 9.74 -1.00
C ASP A 204 24.31 9.16 0.37
N LEU A 205 23.63 8.08 0.80
CA LEU A 205 23.84 7.43 2.09
C LEU A 205 25.02 6.44 2.09
N LEU A 206 25.49 5.95 0.93
CA LEU A 206 26.55 4.96 0.87
C LEU A 206 27.87 5.42 1.51
N PRO A 207 28.30 6.70 1.39
CA PRO A 207 29.47 7.20 2.13
C PRO A 207 29.32 7.14 3.65
N TYR A 208 28.10 6.99 4.16
CA TYR A 208 27.78 6.94 5.59
C TYR A 208 27.35 5.54 6.05
N ALA A 209 27.55 4.50 5.22
CA ALA A 209 27.15 3.11 5.49
C ALA A 209 27.68 2.58 6.84
N ASP A 210 28.87 2.98 7.26
CA ASP A 210 29.47 2.61 8.55
C ASP A 210 28.71 3.18 9.76
N LEU A 211 27.89 4.22 9.56
CA LEU A 211 27.01 4.82 10.58
C LEU A 211 25.63 4.14 10.65
N MET A 212 25.34 3.26 9.67
CA MET A 212 24.05 2.59 9.50
C MET A 212 24.21 1.06 9.32
N PRO A 213 24.93 0.37 10.25
CA PRO A 213 25.26 -1.04 10.07
C PRO A 213 24.02 -1.95 10.08
N ASN A 214 23.00 -1.66 10.88
CA ASN A 214 21.77 -2.45 10.95
C ASN A 214 20.95 -2.31 9.67
N PHE A 215 20.78 -1.09 9.17
CA PHE A 215 20.13 -0.83 7.90
C PHE A 215 20.84 -1.52 6.74
N MET A 216 22.17 -1.36 6.64
CA MET A 216 22.96 -1.98 5.58
C MET A 216 22.94 -3.51 5.66
N ALA A 217 22.94 -4.09 6.86
CA ALA A 217 22.79 -5.52 7.03
C ALA A 217 21.41 -6.00 6.53
N LYS A 218 20.33 -5.31 6.92
CA LYS A 218 18.97 -5.64 6.44
C LYS A 218 18.85 -5.50 4.93
N LEU A 219 19.34 -4.39 4.37
CA LEU A 219 19.26 -4.09 2.94
C LEU A 219 20.00 -5.14 2.08
N LYS A 220 21.12 -5.66 2.57
CA LYS A 220 21.95 -6.65 1.86
C LYS A 220 21.55 -8.11 2.06
N LEU A 221 20.54 -8.40 2.88
CA LEU A 221 20.01 -9.78 3.02
C LEU A 221 19.50 -10.32 1.69
N ASP A 222 18.88 -9.48 0.87
CA ASP A 222 18.46 -9.83 -0.48
C ASP A 222 19.17 -8.93 -1.50
N PRO A 223 20.05 -9.51 -2.35
CA PRO A 223 20.74 -8.76 -3.39
C PRO A 223 19.80 -8.04 -4.37
N LYS A 224 18.60 -8.58 -4.63
CA LYS A 224 17.61 -7.95 -5.50
C LYS A 224 17.04 -6.68 -4.86
N VAL A 225 16.75 -6.74 -3.57
CA VAL A 225 16.28 -5.59 -2.78
C VAL A 225 17.37 -4.54 -2.68
N TYR A 226 18.62 -4.94 -2.41
CA TYR A 226 19.75 -4.03 -2.39
C TYR A 226 19.93 -3.27 -3.71
N VAL A 227 19.94 -3.99 -4.83
CA VAL A 227 20.11 -3.36 -6.15
C VAL A 227 18.93 -2.46 -6.51
N SER A 228 17.70 -2.85 -6.13
CA SER A 228 16.50 -2.03 -6.37
C SER A 228 16.50 -0.70 -5.59
N ALA A 229 17.17 -0.65 -4.44
CA ALA A 229 17.29 0.57 -3.63
C ALA A 229 18.34 1.55 -4.16
N LEU A 230 19.23 1.11 -5.06
CA LEU A 230 20.27 1.97 -5.63
C LEU A 230 19.76 2.73 -6.85
N THR A 231 20.15 3.98 -6.99
CA THR A 231 19.96 4.77 -8.21
C THR A 231 20.73 4.18 -9.40
N VAL A 232 20.47 4.67 -10.60
CA VAL A 232 21.20 4.27 -11.81
C VAL A 232 22.72 4.44 -11.65
N ASP A 233 23.16 5.48 -10.95
CA ASP A 233 24.59 5.75 -10.71
C ASP A 233 25.16 4.98 -9.52
N GLY A 234 24.34 4.18 -8.84
CA GLY A 234 24.74 3.36 -7.72
C GLY A 234 24.74 4.07 -6.37
N SER A 235 24.11 5.24 -6.26
CA SER A 235 23.90 5.96 -4.99
C SER A 235 22.69 5.43 -4.24
N LEU A 236 22.60 5.67 -2.94
CA LEU A 236 21.50 5.28 -2.06
C LEU A 236 20.83 6.53 -1.49
N ALA A 237 19.63 6.86 -1.99
CA ALA A 237 18.97 8.12 -1.66
C ALA A 237 18.20 8.09 -0.34
N SER A 238 17.77 6.92 0.13
CA SER A 238 16.91 6.79 1.30
C SER A 238 17.26 5.59 2.17
N ALA A 239 16.97 5.69 3.46
CA ALA A 239 16.85 4.55 4.35
C ALA A 239 15.49 3.91 4.12
N SER A 240 15.44 2.76 3.46
CA SER A 240 14.22 2.12 2.97
C SER A 240 13.32 1.61 4.09
N GLY A 241 12.00 1.70 3.91
CA GLY A 241 11.05 0.93 4.69
C GLY A 241 10.99 -0.50 4.17
N PHE A 242 11.10 -1.49 5.06
CA PHE A 242 10.92 -2.89 4.71
C PHE A 242 9.57 -3.35 5.19
N THR A 243 8.79 -3.95 4.28
CA THR A 243 7.49 -4.53 4.60
C THR A 243 7.46 -5.96 4.10
N SER A 244 6.94 -6.87 4.93
CA SER A 244 6.51 -8.18 4.48
C SER A 244 4.99 -8.22 4.47
N MET A 245 4.40 -8.77 3.44
CA MET A 245 2.95 -8.87 3.33
C MET A 245 2.55 -10.11 2.54
N GLU A 246 1.72 -10.95 3.15
CA GLU A 246 0.99 -11.96 2.42
C GLU A 246 -0.06 -11.32 1.51
N ARG A 247 -0.51 -12.08 0.50
CA ARG A 247 -1.58 -11.64 -0.39
C ARG A 247 -2.89 -11.51 0.39
N ASN A 248 -3.35 -10.28 0.59
CA ASN A 248 -4.56 -9.98 1.35
C ASN A 248 -5.77 -9.60 0.48
N VAL A 249 -5.64 -9.75 -0.83
CA VAL A 249 -6.68 -9.46 -1.84
C VAL A 249 -6.88 -10.67 -2.72
N GLY A 250 -8.13 -11.00 -3.01
CA GLY A 250 -8.45 -12.10 -3.91
C GLY A 250 -9.93 -12.16 -4.29
N PRO A 251 -10.30 -13.16 -5.10
CA PRO A 251 -11.66 -13.35 -5.55
C PRO A 251 -12.60 -13.73 -4.40
N GLN A 252 -13.80 -13.17 -4.46
CA GLN A 252 -14.88 -13.39 -3.50
C GLN A 252 -16.20 -13.55 -4.23
N LEU A 253 -17.13 -14.25 -3.60
CA LEU A 253 -18.45 -14.47 -4.15
C LEU A 253 -19.52 -14.66 -3.07
N ARG A 254 -20.78 -14.72 -3.48
CA ARG A 254 -21.93 -15.03 -2.66
C ARG A 254 -21.92 -16.51 -2.27
N GLY A 255 -21.34 -16.85 -1.11
CA GLY A 255 -21.27 -18.19 -0.55
C GLY A 255 -22.65 -18.75 -0.22
N ASP A 256 -23.54 -17.91 0.32
CA ASP A 256 -24.94 -18.26 0.56
C ASP A 256 -25.67 -18.75 -0.71
N TRP A 257 -25.30 -18.23 -1.88
CA TRP A 257 -25.86 -18.69 -3.14
C TRP A 257 -25.25 -20.00 -3.63
N LEU A 258 -23.94 -20.23 -3.39
CA LEU A 258 -23.33 -21.54 -3.64
C LEU A 258 -24.06 -22.62 -2.85
N ASP A 259 -24.23 -22.40 -1.54
CA ASP A 259 -24.92 -23.33 -0.65
C ASP A 259 -26.37 -23.58 -1.09
N ALA A 260 -27.11 -22.51 -1.40
CA ALA A 260 -28.51 -22.61 -1.83
C ALA A 260 -28.67 -23.38 -3.15
N LEU A 261 -27.68 -23.33 -4.03
CA LEU A 261 -27.68 -24.01 -5.33
C LEU A 261 -26.97 -25.37 -5.29
N GLY A 262 -26.28 -25.69 -4.19
CA GLY A 262 -25.50 -26.92 -4.04
C GLY A 262 -24.29 -26.98 -4.96
N LEU A 263 -23.63 -25.84 -5.16
CA LEU A 263 -22.43 -25.70 -5.98
C LEU A 263 -21.18 -25.73 -5.09
N ASP A 264 -20.11 -26.29 -5.61
CA ASP A 264 -18.80 -26.24 -4.99
C ASP A 264 -18.11 -24.88 -5.23
N VAL A 265 -17.10 -24.54 -4.40
CA VAL A 265 -16.26 -23.35 -4.61
C VAL A 265 -15.48 -23.50 -5.91
N PRO A 266 -15.56 -22.53 -6.85
CA PRO A 266 -14.89 -22.62 -8.13
C PRO A 266 -13.37 -22.51 -8.00
N VAL A 267 -12.64 -23.27 -8.80
CA VAL A 267 -11.17 -23.29 -8.90
C VAL A 267 -10.71 -22.94 -10.29
N THR A 268 -11.34 -23.54 -11.33
CA THR A 268 -10.99 -23.29 -12.73
C THR A 268 -11.92 -22.25 -13.35
N TYR A 269 -11.51 -21.69 -14.49
CA TYR A 269 -12.40 -20.79 -15.27
C TYR A 269 -13.69 -21.50 -15.71
N ASP A 270 -13.64 -22.80 -15.98
CA ASP A 270 -14.83 -23.58 -16.30
C ASP A 270 -15.78 -23.67 -15.10
N ASP A 271 -15.26 -23.87 -13.88
CA ASP A 271 -16.07 -23.86 -12.66
C ASP A 271 -16.71 -22.47 -12.44
N TYR A 272 -15.94 -21.41 -12.66
CA TYR A 272 -16.47 -20.04 -12.57
C TYR A 272 -17.56 -19.76 -13.60
N HIS A 273 -17.42 -20.28 -14.82
CA HIS A 273 -18.46 -20.18 -15.85
C HIS A 273 -19.77 -20.85 -15.38
N ASP A 274 -19.68 -22.03 -14.80
CA ASP A 274 -20.84 -22.76 -14.28
C ASP A 274 -21.50 -22.01 -13.12
N VAL A 275 -20.70 -21.49 -12.17
CA VAL A 275 -21.19 -20.69 -11.03
C VAL A 275 -21.85 -19.40 -11.52
N LEU A 276 -21.20 -18.63 -12.41
CA LEU A 276 -21.74 -17.39 -12.95
C LEU A 276 -23.02 -17.65 -13.75
N THR A 277 -23.08 -18.74 -14.51
CA THR A 277 -24.30 -19.16 -15.24
C THR A 277 -25.44 -19.46 -14.27
N ALA A 278 -25.15 -20.15 -13.15
CA ALA A 278 -26.13 -20.44 -12.12
C ALA A 278 -26.59 -19.16 -11.40
N PHE A 279 -25.69 -18.26 -11.07
CA PHE A 279 -26.01 -16.98 -10.43
C PHE A 279 -26.86 -16.08 -11.34
N LYS A 280 -26.51 -15.98 -12.60
CA LYS A 280 -27.32 -15.27 -13.60
C LYS A 280 -28.72 -15.83 -13.70
N ASN A 281 -28.86 -17.14 -13.83
CA ASN A 281 -30.15 -17.79 -14.04
C ASN A 281 -31.09 -17.73 -12.82
N ASN A 282 -30.54 -17.72 -11.61
CA ASN A 282 -31.33 -17.75 -10.37
C ASN A 282 -31.49 -16.37 -9.71
N TYR A 283 -30.52 -15.47 -9.88
CA TYR A 283 -30.46 -14.19 -9.15
C TYR A 283 -30.33 -12.97 -10.06
N ASP A 284 -30.15 -13.13 -11.37
CA ASP A 284 -29.88 -12.04 -12.33
C ASP A 284 -28.61 -11.23 -11.93
N ALA A 285 -27.58 -11.95 -11.49
CA ALA A 285 -26.31 -11.41 -10.99
C ALA A 285 -25.13 -11.85 -11.86
N GLY A 286 -24.07 -11.03 -11.86
CA GLY A 286 -22.86 -11.28 -12.66
C GLY A 286 -21.56 -11.06 -11.90
N LEU A 287 -20.46 -11.25 -12.66
CA LEU A 287 -19.11 -10.86 -12.27
C LEU A 287 -18.98 -9.34 -12.33
N TRP A 288 -18.47 -8.73 -11.28
CA TRP A 288 -18.15 -7.31 -11.28
C TRP A 288 -16.78 -7.06 -11.91
N LEU A 289 -16.70 -6.05 -12.75
CA LEU A 289 -15.46 -5.47 -13.27
C LEU A 289 -15.46 -3.97 -12.97
N ASP A 290 -14.29 -3.36 -12.89
CA ASP A 290 -14.17 -1.91 -12.86
C ASP A 290 -14.50 -1.26 -14.21
N SER A 291 -14.46 0.07 -14.28
CA SER A 291 -14.77 0.80 -15.52
C SER A 291 -13.76 0.57 -16.64
N ASN A 292 -12.60 0.00 -16.38
CA ASN A 292 -11.59 -0.37 -17.38
C ASN A 292 -11.78 -1.82 -17.87
N GLY A 293 -12.75 -2.55 -17.33
CA GLY A 293 -12.99 -3.95 -17.65
C GLY A 293 -12.04 -4.92 -16.95
N THR A 294 -11.45 -4.48 -15.82
CA THR A 294 -10.51 -5.29 -15.05
C THR A 294 -11.10 -5.76 -13.73
N LEU A 295 -10.51 -6.77 -13.14
CA LEU A 295 -10.78 -7.19 -11.78
C LEU A 295 -9.53 -6.97 -10.93
N ARG A 296 -9.74 -6.32 -9.81
CA ARG A 296 -8.68 -5.86 -8.91
C ARG A 296 -7.55 -6.87 -8.73
N PHE A 297 -6.29 -6.41 -8.80
CA PHE A 297 -5.08 -7.18 -8.55
C PHE A 297 -4.92 -8.44 -9.41
N MET A 298 -5.26 -8.35 -10.69
CA MET A 298 -5.11 -9.47 -11.64
C MET A 298 -5.89 -10.74 -11.23
N CYS A 299 -6.89 -10.61 -10.36
CA CYS A 299 -7.57 -11.77 -9.78
C CYS A 299 -8.15 -12.73 -10.82
N PHE A 300 -8.40 -12.30 -12.04
CA PHE A 300 -8.91 -13.14 -13.12
C PHE A 300 -7.98 -13.25 -14.34
N SER A 301 -6.89 -12.49 -14.41
CA SER A 301 -5.95 -12.57 -15.54
C SER A 301 -4.72 -13.43 -15.24
N ALA A 302 -4.38 -13.61 -13.97
CA ALA A 302 -3.16 -14.30 -13.54
C ALA A 302 -3.07 -15.76 -14.04
N GLY A 303 -4.19 -16.47 -14.17
CA GLY A 303 -4.20 -17.83 -14.71
C GLY A 303 -3.85 -17.93 -16.21
N TYR A 304 -3.80 -16.80 -16.91
CA TYR A 304 -3.30 -16.67 -18.28
C TYR A 304 -1.90 -16.06 -18.33
N ASP A 305 -1.21 -15.96 -17.20
CA ASP A 305 0.11 -15.32 -17.07
C ASP A 305 0.15 -13.91 -17.68
N THR A 306 -0.97 -13.16 -17.57
CA THR A 306 -1.08 -11.79 -18.05
C THR A 306 -1.40 -10.83 -16.92
N ILE A 307 -0.90 -9.60 -17.04
CA ILE A 307 -1.18 -8.51 -16.12
C ILE A 307 -2.12 -7.52 -16.79
N LEU A 308 -3.29 -7.30 -16.17
CA LEU A 308 -4.09 -6.11 -16.37
C LEU A 308 -4.09 -5.38 -15.05
N ASN A 309 -3.34 -4.30 -14.96
CA ASN A 309 -3.01 -3.78 -13.66
C ASN A 309 -3.50 -2.37 -13.43
N GLU A 310 -4.29 -2.23 -12.37
CA GLU A 310 -4.66 -0.95 -11.78
C GLU A 310 -3.51 -0.28 -11.00
N GLN A 311 -2.49 -1.04 -10.60
CA GLN A 311 -1.41 -0.55 -9.73
C GLN A 311 -0.03 -0.49 -10.41
N ARG A 312 0.11 -1.19 -11.53
CA ARG A 312 1.27 -1.09 -12.41
C ARG A 312 0.74 -0.67 -13.76
N ASP A 313 0.82 0.60 -14.04
CA ASP A 313 0.30 1.20 -15.28
C ASP A 313 0.94 0.60 -16.53
N ASP A 314 2.06 -0.12 -16.37
CA ASP A 314 2.88 -0.59 -17.48
C ASP A 314 2.51 -1.97 -18.05
N SER A 315 1.79 -2.82 -17.31
CA SER A 315 1.49 -4.21 -17.77
C SER A 315 2.71 -4.96 -18.31
N LEU A 316 3.88 -4.69 -17.72
CA LEU A 316 5.18 -5.19 -18.15
C LEU A 316 5.54 -6.45 -17.38
N ILE A 317 5.99 -7.49 -18.08
CA ILE A 317 6.54 -8.72 -17.50
C ILE A 317 7.89 -9.03 -18.12
N TYR A 318 8.63 -9.95 -17.49
CA TYR A 318 9.91 -10.42 -18.01
C TYR A 318 9.88 -11.94 -18.14
N VAL A 319 9.70 -12.44 -19.38
CA VAL A 319 9.70 -13.87 -19.67
C VAL A 319 11.11 -14.32 -20.05
N ASP A 320 11.71 -15.19 -19.25
CA ASP A 320 13.10 -15.61 -19.43
C ASP A 320 14.08 -14.43 -19.58
N GLY A 321 13.82 -13.33 -18.87
CA GLY A 321 14.64 -12.11 -18.92
C GLY A 321 14.34 -11.19 -20.11
N THR A 322 13.30 -11.45 -20.88
CA THR A 322 12.88 -10.60 -22.00
C THR A 322 11.64 -9.79 -21.62
N ALA A 323 11.70 -8.48 -21.80
CA ALA A 323 10.58 -7.57 -21.55
C ALA A 323 9.43 -7.82 -22.51
N GLU A 324 8.24 -8.04 -21.98
CA GLU A 324 7.02 -8.21 -22.74
C GLU A 324 5.89 -7.29 -22.22
N TYR A 325 5.15 -6.68 -23.13
CA TYR A 325 3.93 -5.94 -22.83
C TYR A 325 2.74 -6.87 -22.91
N THR A 326 2.17 -7.26 -21.78
CA THR A 326 1.13 -8.30 -21.76
C THR A 326 -0.07 -8.02 -22.64
N PRO A 327 -0.59 -6.77 -22.79
CA PRO A 327 -1.69 -6.48 -23.71
C PRO A 327 -1.39 -6.78 -25.19
N ALA A 328 -0.14 -7.03 -25.56
CA ALA A 328 0.25 -7.40 -26.92
C ALA A 328 0.52 -8.92 -27.10
N THR A 329 0.29 -9.74 -26.08
CA THR A 329 0.57 -11.19 -26.11
C THR A 329 -0.63 -12.03 -26.54
N GLU A 330 -0.38 -13.26 -27.01
CA GLU A 330 -1.45 -14.22 -27.32
C GLU A 330 -2.18 -14.71 -26.04
N ASP A 331 -1.48 -14.80 -24.91
CA ASP A 331 -2.08 -15.17 -23.62
C ASP A 331 -3.14 -14.15 -23.20
N TYR A 332 -2.85 -12.86 -23.41
CA TYR A 332 -3.81 -11.80 -23.19
C TYR A 332 -4.99 -11.87 -24.17
N ARG A 333 -4.74 -12.16 -25.43
CA ARG A 333 -5.80 -12.37 -26.43
C ARG A 333 -6.71 -13.52 -26.03
N ASP A 334 -6.16 -14.63 -25.53
CA ASP A 334 -6.94 -15.78 -25.07
C ASP A 334 -7.75 -15.44 -23.82
N TYR A 335 -7.19 -14.68 -22.87
CA TYR A 335 -7.93 -14.12 -21.76
C TYR A 335 -9.10 -13.23 -22.22
N LEU A 336 -8.87 -12.34 -23.16
CA LEU A 336 -9.94 -11.49 -23.73
C LEU A 336 -11.02 -12.31 -24.44
N ARG A 337 -10.68 -13.43 -25.11
CA ARG A 337 -11.68 -14.35 -25.68
C ARG A 337 -12.61 -14.92 -24.61
N LEU A 338 -12.03 -15.34 -23.48
CA LEU A 338 -12.82 -15.81 -22.34
C LEU A 338 -13.77 -14.71 -21.86
N MET A 339 -13.23 -13.53 -21.58
CA MET A 339 -14.02 -12.41 -21.03
C MET A 339 -15.09 -11.92 -22.01
N ASN A 340 -14.80 -11.86 -23.30
CA ASN A 340 -15.77 -11.54 -24.34
C ASN A 340 -16.89 -12.59 -24.43
N SER A 341 -16.56 -13.88 -24.28
CA SER A 341 -17.56 -14.94 -24.21
C SER A 341 -18.51 -14.71 -23.03
N TRP A 342 -17.95 -14.47 -21.84
CA TRP A 342 -18.74 -14.21 -20.64
C TRP A 342 -19.56 -12.92 -20.73
N TRP A 343 -19.04 -11.89 -21.38
CA TRP A 343 -19.79 -10.67 -21.69
C TRP A 343 -21.00 -10.96 -22.57
N ASN A 344 -20.80 -11.67 -23.67
CA ASN A 344 -21.85 -12.02 -24.61
C ASN A 344 -22.91 -12.95 -24.02
N GLU A 345 -22.52 -13.81 -23.09
CA GLU A 345 -23.42 -14.65 -22.31
C GLU A 345 -24.14 -13.88 -21.21
N GLY A 346 -23.74 -12.62 -20.93
CA GLY A 346 -24.26 -11.78 -19.86
C GLY A 346 -23.89 -12.28 -18.46
N LEU A 347 -22.74 -12.92 -18.30
CA LEU A 347 -22.18 -13.36 -17.02
C LEU A 347 -21.42 -12.25 -16.30
N ILE A 348 -21.04 -11.20 -17.02
CA ILE A 348 -20.43 -9.98 -16.50
C ILE A 348 -21.55 -8.98 -16.23
N TYR A 349 -21.46 -8.21 -15.14
CA TYR A 349 -22.40 -7.15 -14.83
C TYR A 349 -22.39 -6.09 -15.93
N GLN A 350 -23.52 -5.94 -16.63
CA GLN A 350 -23.59 -5.20 -17.91
C GLN A 350 -23.42 -3.68 -17.77
N ASP A 351 -23.67 -3.14 -16.57
CA ASP A 351 -23.54 -1.69 -16.31
C ASP A 351 -22.18 -1.33 -15.69
N PHE A 352 -21.14 -2.18 -15.79
CA PHE A 352 -19.84 -1.93 -15.17
C PHE A 352 -19.18 -0.63 -15.69
N LEU A 353 -19.38 -0.27 -16.96
CA LEU A 353 -18.88 0.97 -17.55
C LEU A 353 -19.43 2.25 -16.90
N SER A 354 -20.55 2.17 -16.20
CA SER A 354 -21.14 3.30 -15.47
C SER A 354 -20.59 3.48 -14.05
N GLN A 355 -19.75 2.53 -13.61
CA GLN A 355 -19.19 2.57 -12.28
C GLN A 355 -18.06 3.59 -12.19
N THR A 356 -18.02 4.33 -11.08
CA THR A 356 -16.93 5.25 -10.76
C THR A 356 -15.89 4.62 -9.82
N ALA A 357 -16.23 3.45 -9.26
CA ALA A 357 -15.32 2.71 -8.39
C ALA A 357 -14.36 1.88 -9.24
N ILE A 358 -13.07 2.02 -8.95
CA ILE A 358 -12.00 1.30 -9.65
C ILE A 358 -11.47 0.10 -8.87
N SER A 359 -11.84 -0.07 -7.60
CA SER A 359 -11.22 -1.10 -6.76
C SER A 359 -12.20 -2.07 -6.13
N THR A 360 -13.44 -1.69 -5.85
CA THR A 360 -14.44 -2.57 -5.22
C THR A 360 -15.85 -2.21 -5.68
N PRO A 361 -16.79 -3.18 -5.78
CA PRO A 361 -18.16 -2.89 -6.13
C PRO A 361 -18.84 -2.02 -5.06
N ASP A 362 -19.77 -1.18 -5.49
CA ASP A 362 -20.65 -0.48 -4.55
C ASP A 362 -21.41 -1.52 -3.69
N SER A 363 -21.38 -1.33 -2.37
CA SER A 363 -22.06 -2.23 -1.42
C SER A 363 -23.54 -2.41 -1.73
N SER A 364 -24.20 -1.40 -2.32
CA SER A 364 -25.60 -1.51 -2.72
C SER A 364 -25.84 -2.49 -3.86
N LEU A 365 -24.88 -2.68 -4.76
CA LEU A 365 -24.98 -3.67 -5.84
C LEU A 365 -24.90 -5.09 -5.30
N VAL A 366 -24.01 -5.34 -4.35
CA VAL A 366 -23.90 -6.63 -3.64
C VAL A 366 -25.16 -6.88 -2.80
N ALA A 367 -25.59 -5.89 -2.01
CA ALA A 367 -26.79 -5.98 -1.17
C ALA A 367 -28.09 -6.22 -1.97
N ASN A 368 -28.19 -5.59 -3.16
CA ASN A 368 -29.34 -5.79 -4.05
C ASN A 368 -29.21 -6.99 -4.98
N GLY A 369 -28.18 -7.83 -4.80
CA GLY A 369 -27.99 -9.07 -5.54
C GLY A 369 -27.69 -8.88 -7.03
N LYS A 370 -27.04 -7.77 -7.43
CA LYS A 370 -26.63 -7.54 -8.82
C LYS A 370 -25.25 -8.08 -9.12
N ILE A 371 -24.44 -8.22 -8.10
CA ILE A 371 -23.08 -8.74 -8.15
C ILE A 371 -23.02 -10.05 -7.35
N GLY A 372 -22.54 -11.10 -7.98
CA GLY A 372 -22.38 -12.42 -7.38
C GLY A 372 -20.92 -12.80 -7.17
N VAL A 373 -20.00 -12.24 -7.98
CA VAL A 373 -18.55 -12.49 -7.93
C VAL A 373 -17.82 -11.16 -8.08
N TRP A 374 -16.80 -10.93 -7.25
CA TRP A 374 -15.94 -9.74 -7.26
C TRP A 374 -14.55 -10.05 -6.69
N ALA A 375 -13.66 -9.06 -6.56
CA ALA A 375 -12.42 -9.16 -5.82
C ALA A 375 -12.27 -8.00 -4.85
N THR A 376 -11.78 -8.28 -3.64
CA THR A 376 -11.44 -7.25 -2.64
C THR A 376 -10.52 -7.81 -1.58
N ASP A 377 -10.09 -6.95 -0.65
CA ASP A 377 -9.25 -7.30 0.49
C ASP A 377 -10.05 -7.89 1.67
N CYS A 378 -9.31 -8.50 2.61
CA CYS A 378 -9.86 -9.09 3.83
C CYS A 378 -10.69 -8.11 4.67
N SER A 379 -10.27 -6.84 4.74
CA SER A 379 -10.96 -5.85 5.58
C SER A 379 -12.32 -5.48 4.98
N THR A 380 -12.37 -5.32 3.66
CA THR A 380 -13.61 -5.00 2.91
C THR A 380 -14.57 -6.19 2.87
N MET A 381 -14.06 -7.42 2.88
CA MET A 381 -14.88 -8.65 2.93
C MET A 381 -15.91 -8.60 4.07
N VAL A 382 -15.48 -8.21 5.28
CA VAL A 382 -16.36 -8.11 6.45
C VAL A 382 -17.47 -7.08 6.24
N THR A 383 -17.20 -6.04 5.48
CA THR A 383 -18.19 -5.02 5.14
C THR A 383 -19.34 -5.63 4.32
N TYR A 384 -19.01 -6.48 3.34
CA TYR A 384 -20.04 -7.15 2.54
C TYR A 384 -20.81 -8.21 3.35
N ASP A 385 -20.13 -8.99 4.17
CA ASP A 385 -20.79 -9.92 5.11
C ASP A 385 -21.80 -9.22 6.04
N SER A 386 -21.49 -8.00 6.46
CA SER A 386 -22.33 -7.23 7.39
C SER A 386 -23.51 -6.49 6.75
N LEU A 387 -23.66 -6.55 5.41
CA LEU A 387 -24.75 -5.85 4.72
C LEU A 387 -26.14 -6.44 5.08
N SER A 388 -26.21 -7.74 5.33
CA SER A 388 -27.43 -8.45 5.71
C SER A 388 -27.10 -9.79 6.34
N ASP A 389 -27.91 -10.25 7.30
CA ASP A 389 -27.81 -11.61 7.88
C ASP A 389 -27.99 -12.75 6.84
N GLU A 390 -28.45 -12.43 5.64
CA GLU A 390 -28.64 -13.38 4.54
C GLU A 390 -27.43 -13.49 3.60
N ILE A 391 -26.44 -12.58 3.74
CA ILE A 391 -25.23 -12.57 2.92
C ILE A 391 -24.11 -13.31 3.65
N ASP A 392 -23.57 -14.33 3.00
CA ASP A 392 -22.34 -14.98 3.38
C ASP A 392 -21.32 -14.88 2.23
N VAL A 393 -20.19 -14.25 2.48
CA VAL A 393 -19.12 -14.10 1.50
C VAL A 393 -18.19 -15.30 1.57
N ALA A 394 -18.01 -16.02 0.49
CA ALA A 394 -17.00 -17.05 0.35
C ALA A 394 -15.80 -16.52 -0.44
N CYS A 395 -14.59 -16.92 -0.04
CA CYS A 395 -13.36 -16.65 -0.76
C CYS A 395 -13.00 -17.87 -1.61
N THR A 396 -12.39 -17.62 -2.75
CA THR A 396 -11.98 -18.64 -3.69
C THR A 396 -10.50 -18.47 -4.03
N PRO A 397 -9.77 -19.53 -4.40
CA PRO A 397 -8.44 -19.37 -4.98
C PRO A 397 -8.52 -18.55 -6.27
N PHE A 398 -7.40 -18.00 -6.72
CA PHE A 398 -7.34 -17.38 -8.03
C PHE A 398 -7.68 -18.41 -9.12
N PRO A 399 -8.53 -18.06 -10.10
CA PRO A 399 -8.92 -18.99 -11.14
C PRO A 399 -7.73 -19.43 -11.98
N VAL A 400 -7.72 -20.70 -12.33
CA VAL A 400 -6.71 -21.36 -13.15
C VAL A 400 -7.30 -21.97 -14.40
N GLN A 401 -6.48 -22.20 -15.45
CA GLN A 401 -6.92 -22.87 -16.66
C GLN A 401 -7.15 -24.38 -16.43
N TYR A 402 -6.40 -24.98 -15.49
CA TYR A 402 -6.51 -26.39 -15.10
C TYR A 402 -6.08 -26.59 -13.66
N GLU A 403 -6.64 -27.58 -12.99
CA GLU A 403 -6.30 -27.91 -11.61
C GLU A 403 -4.79 -28.16 -11.44
N GLY A 404 -4.20 -27.55 -10.42
CA GLY A 404 -2.78 -27.69 -10.08
C GLY A 404 -1.86 -26.74 -10.84
N GLN A 405 -2.39 -25.81 -11.66
CA GLN A 405 -1.61 -24.69 -12.20
C GLN A 405 -1.18 -23.76 -11.06
N THR A 406 0.07 -23.31 -11.11
CA THR A 406 0.61 -22.21 -10.30
C THR A 406 0.92 -21.03 -11.20
N PHE A 407 0.82 -19.82 -10.66
CA PHE A 407 1.06 -18.60 -11.42
C PHE A 407 2.55 -18.28 -11.49
N LYS A 408 2.96 -17.64 -12.58
CA LYS A 408 4.31 -17.11 -12.74
C LYS A 408 4.42 -15.62 -12.39
N LEU A 409 3.28 -14.97 -12.16
CA LEU A 409 3.19 -13.52 -11.93
C LEU A 409 3.11 -13.11 -10.48
N TYR A 410 2.85 -14.03 -9.57
CA TYR A 410 2.71 -13.73 -8.15
C TYR A 410 3.69 -14.51 -7.30
N SER A 411 4.40 -13.77 -6.47
CA SER A 411 5.05 -14.29 -5.28
C SER A 411 4.66 -13.44 -4.07
N THR A 412 4.85 -13.96 -2.87
CA THR A 412 4.97 -13.12 -1.68
C THR A 412 6.26 -12.32 -1.85
N GLN A 413 6.16 -11.00 -1.92
CA GLN A 413 7.36 -10.17 -2.08
C GLN A 413 7.63 -9.42 -0.78
N ASP A 414 8.77 -9.75 -0.16
CA ASP A 414 9.44 -8.84 0.73
C ASP A 414 10.10 -7.76 -0.14
N GLY A 415 9.84 -6.49 0.16
CA GLY A 415 10.35 -5.40 -0.66
C GLY A 415 10.83 -4.22 0.17
N ALA A 416 11.77 -3.47 -0.39
CA ALA A 416 12.06 -2.12 0.07
C ALA A 416 11.01 -1.18 -0.54
N GLY A 417 10.30 -0.47 0.33
CA GLY A 417 9.33 0.56 -0.05
C GLY A 417 9.82 1.96 0.26
N ALA A 418 8.87 2.91 0.28
CA ALA A 418 9.12 4.28 0.65
C ALA A 418 9.97 4.39 1.92
N GLY A 419 11.06 5.14 1.84
CA GLY A 419 12.03 5.30 2.91
C GLY A 419 12.00 6.69 3.54
N THR A 420 13.05 7.00 4.29
CA THR A 420 13.32 8.34 4.81
C THR A 420 14.64 8.84 4.24
N ASN A 421 14.60 10.02 3.67
CA ASN A 421 15.73 10.68 3.05
C ASN A 421 16.39 11.64 4.04
N ILE A 422 17.73 11.75 4.00
CA ILE A 422 18.48 12.80 4.68
C ILE A 422 18.76 13.90 3.65
N THR A 423 18.42 15.15 3.97
CA THR A 423 18.59 16.25 3.02
C THR A 423 19.99 16.84 3.05
N THR A 424 20.35 17.57 2.01
CA THR A 424 21.61 18.34 1.96
C THR A 424 21.65 19.50 2.96
N SER A 425 20.50 19.89 3.53
CA SER A 425 20.39 20.90 4.60
C SER A 425 20.63 20.32 6.00
N CYS A 426 20.71 18.99 6.16
CA CYS A 426 20.93 18.36 7.45
C CYS A 426 22.27 18.78 8.05
N SER A 427 22.21 19.40 9.23
CA SER A 427 23.39 19.93 9.90
C SER A 427 24.18 18.87 10.67
N ASN A 428 23.55 17.75 11.03
CA ASN A 428 24.15 16.64 11.76
C ASN A 428 23.81 15.29 11.11
N ILE A 429 24.47 15.02 9.97
CA ILE A 429 24.26 13.80 9.17
C ILE A 429 24.58 12.54 9.98
N GLU A 430 25.62 12.56 10.83
CA GLU A 430 25.99 11.42 11.66
C GLU A 430 24.82 11.03 12.61
N LEU A 431 24.23 12.03 13.29
CA LEU A 431 23.09 11.80 14.17
C LEU A 431 21.87 11.29 13.39
N ALA A 432 21.58 11.87 12.24
CA ALA A 432 20.49 11.45 11.38
C ALA A 432 20.64 9.98 10.92
N CYS A 433 21.84 9.59 10.46
CA CYS A 433 22.14 8.21 10.09
C CYS A 433 21.94 7.24 11.26
N ARG A 434 22.49 7.55 12.44
CA ARG A 434 22.36 6.68 13.61
C ARG A 434 20.93 6.59 14.12
N TRP A 435 20.16 7.68 14.05
CA TRP A 435 18.76 7.69 14.42
C TRP A 435 17.92 6.79 13.48
N LEU A 436 18.18 6.86 12.18
CA LEU A 436 17.54 5.98 11.20
C LEU A 436 17.97 4.52 11.38
N ASP A 437 19.25 4.28 11.66
CA ASP A 437 19.78 2.91 11.83
C ASP A 437 19.14 2.16 13.01
N TYR A 438 18.77 2.88 14.08
CA TYR A 438 18.06 2.28 15.22
C TYR A 438 16.74 1.60 14.82
N LEU A 439 16.05 2.11 13.78
CA LEU A 439 14.77 1.55 13.31
C LEU A 439 14.90 0.14 12.70
N TYR A 440 16.13 -0.30 12.43
CA TYR A 440 16.43 -1.63 11.87
C TYR A 440 16.97 -2.59 12.92
N THR A 441 16.99 -2.19 14.18
CA THR A 441 17.23 -3.10 15.32
C THR A 441 15.94 -3.82 15.69
N TYR A 442 16.05 -4.91 16.48
CA TYR A 442 14.86 -5.62 16.96
C TYR A 442 13.96 -4.73 17.83
N GLU A 443 14.55 -3.92 18.73
CA GLU A 443 13.78 -2.95 19.51
C GLU A 443 13.16 -1.85 18.63
N GLY A 444 13.88 -1.40 17.60
CA GLY A 444 13.35 -0.47 16.60
C GLY A 444 12.16 -1.06 15.87
N TYR A 445 12.25 -2.33 15.47
CA TYR A 445 11.14 -3.07 14.86
C TYR A 445 9.92 -3.17 15.78
N LEU A 446 10.12 -3.57 17.04
CA LEU A 446 9.02 -3.67 18.00
C LEU A 446 8.32 -2.32 18.18
N LEU A 447 9.12 -1.26 18.34
CA LEU A 447 8.61 0.09 18.54
C LEU A 447 7.91 0.61 17.28
N THR A 448 8.48 0.37 16.09
CA THR A 448 7.91 0.78 14.81
C THR A 448 6.61 0.03 14.50
N THR A 449 6.57 -1.27 14.82
CA THR A 449 5.44 -2.15 14.48
C THR A 449 4.31 -2.09 15.50
N PHE A 450 4.62 -2.14 16.80
CA PHE A 450 3.64 -2.33 17.86
C PHE A 450 3.60 -1.18 18.88
N GLY A 451 4.67 -0.39 18.99
CA GLY A 451 4.83 0.61 20.05
C GLY A 451 5.48 0.02 21.28
N VAL A 452 5.06 0.48 22.47
CA VAL A 452 5.63 0.15 23.77
C VAL A 452 4.84 -0.95 24.47
N GLU A 453 5.52 -1.82 25.21
CA GLU A 453 4.90 -2.88 26.01
C GLU A 453 3.94 -2.29 27.06
N GLY A 454 2.75 -2.88 27.14
CA GLY A 454 1.65 -2.43 28.00
C GLY A 454 0.77 -1.33 27.40
N GLU A 455 1.20 -0.65 26.32
CA GLU A 455 0.39 0.28 25.55
C GLU A 455 -0.06 -0.39 24.24
N GLY A 456 0.74 -0.35 23.18
CA GLY A 456 0.46 -1.00 21.89
C GLY A 456 0.95 -2.44 21.80
N LEU A 457 2.10 -2.73 22.40
CA LEU A 457 2.80 -4.01 22.38
C LEU A 457 2.43 -4.89 23.59
N GLN A 458 2.24 -6.17 23.35
CA GLN A 458 2.27 -7.23 24.37
C GLN A 458 2.98 -8.47 23.82
N PHE A 459 3.43 -9.34 24.71
CA PHE A 459 3.97 -10.64 24.34
C PHE A 459 3.01 -11.74 24.76
N ASP A 460 2.84 -12.75 23.94
CA ASP A 460 2.10 -13.95 24.29
C ASP A 460 2.89 -14.86 25.26
N ALA A 461 2.32 -16.01 25.64
CA ALA A 461 2.97 -16.94 26.57
C ALA A 461 4.25 -17.59 26.00
N ASP A 462 4.41 -17.59 24.69
CA ASP A 462 5.55 -18.13 23.96
C ASP A 462 6.60 -17.05 23.68
N GLY A 463 6.28 -15.77 23.98
CA GLY A 463 7.15 -14.62 23.80
C GLY A 463 7.02 -13.93 22.45
N ASN A 464 5.99 -14.24 21.66
CA ASN A 464 5.76 -13.58 20.37
C ASN A 464 5.14 -12.19 20.58
N PRO A 465 5.62 -11.15 19.87
CA PRO A 465 5.04 -9.82 19.96
C PRO A 465 3.68 -9.75 19.27
N GLY A 466 2.78 -8.93 19.80
CA GLY A 466 1.48 -8.68 19.23
C GLY A 466 0.85 -7.41 19.77
N PHE A 467 -0.31 -7.02 19.25
CA PHE A 467 -1.04 -5.88 19.76
C PHE A 467 -1.79 -6.20 21.06
N THR A 468 -1.85 -5.22 21.95
CA THR A 468 -2.69 -5.26 23.16
C THR A 468 -4.18 -5.19 22.82
N ASP A 469 -5.03 -5.53 23.80
CA ASP A 469 -6.49 -5.36 23.69
C ASP A 469 -6.90 -3.88 23.46
N LEU A 470 -6.09 -2.91 23.85
CA LEU A 470 -6.34 -1.50 23.54
C LEU A 470 -6.35 -1.23 22.03
N VAL A 471 -5.57 -1.97 21.27
CA VAL A 471 -5.52 -1.88 19.81
C VAL A 471 -6.54 -2.80 19.17
N LEU A 472 -6.54 -4.09 19.55
CA LEU A 472 -7.39 -5.13 18.95
C LEU A 472 -8.88 -4.93 19.21
N HIS A 473 -9.22 -4.52 20.43
CA HIS A 473 -10.61 -4.38 20.89
C HIS A 473 -10.86 -2.97 21.44
N ASN A 474 -10.43 -1.94 20.68
CA ASN A 474 -10.50 -0.55 21.11
C ASN A 474 -11.92 -0.17 21.57
N PRO A 475 -12.10 0.34 22.81
CA PRO A 475 -13.42 0.63 23.38
C PRO A 475 -14.18 1.74 22.63
N ASP A 476 -13.48 2.58 21.86
CA ASP A 476 -14.09 3.62 21.03
C ASP A 476 -14.54 3.10 19.66
N GLY A 477 -14.39 1.80 19.41
CA GLY A 477 -14.76 1.16 18.14
C GLY A 477 -13.89 1.58 16.95
N LYS A 478 -12.64 1.99 17.22
CA LYS A 478 -11.66 2.28 16.17
C LYS A 478 -11.19 0.98 15.53
N ILE A 479 -10.93 1.01 14.24
CA ILE A 479 -10.30 -0.11 13.53
C ILE A 479 -8.83 -0.26 13.94
N ILE A 480 -8.30 -1.47 13.86
CA ILE A 480 -6.96 -1.81 14.33
C ILE A 480 -5.89 -0.91 13.70
N VAL A 481 -5.87 -0.76 12.38
CA VAL A 481 -4.88 0.10 11.71
C VAL A 481 -4.91 1.53 12.24
N ALA A 482 -6.10 2.06 12.45
CA ALA A 482 -6.27 3.42 12.95
C ALA A 482 -5.93 3.57 14.44
N CYS A 483 -6.10 2.52 15.22
CA CYS A 483 -5.70 2.50 16.63
C CYS A 483 -4.18 2.30 16.78
N SER A 484 -3.58 1.41 15.99
CA SER A 484 -2.15 1.10 16.06
C SER A 484 -1.26 2.32 15.82
N ILE A 485 -1.67 3.26 14.95
CA ILE A 485 -0.90 4.48 14.67
C ILE A 485 -0.80 5.46 15.85
N LEU A 486 -1.60 5.29 16.90
CA LEU A 486 -1.45 6.05 18.14
C LEU A 486 -0.24 5.59 18.96
N TYR A 487 0.25 4.40 18.69
CA TYR A 487 1.33 3.74 19.43
C TYR A 487 2.58 3.51 18.60
N ALA A 488 2.42 3.22 17.31
CA ALA A 488 3.45 2.76 16.40
C ALA A 488 3.68 3.74 15.24
N LYS A 489 4.77 3.56 14.48
CA LYS A 489 5.06 4.32 13.28
C LYS A 489 4.30 3.73 12.08
N TYR A 490 3.93 4.60 11.15
CA TYR A 490 3.29 4.20 9.91
C TYR A 490 4.05 4.79 8.71
N GLY A 491 4.72 3.93 7.93
CA GLY A 491 5.48 4.35 6.74
C GLY A 491 6.93 4.79 7.01
N GLY A 492 7.66 5.14 5.98
CA GLY A 492 9.05 5.59 6.02
C GLY A 492 10.06 4.52 6.45
N ALA A 493 11.25 4.96 6.89
CA ALA A 493 12.34 4.08 7.30
C ALA A 493 11.95 3.11 8.43
N GLY A 494 12.54 1.93 8.42
CA GLY A 494 12.39 0.90 9.43
C GLY A 494 11.80 -0.40 8.89
N ILE A 495 11.58 -1.36 9.79
CA ILE A 495 10.94 -2.64 9.48
C ILE A 495 9.51 -2.57 10.00
N ILE A 496 8.55 -2.77 9.12
CA ILE A 496 7.12 -2.73 9.42
C ILE A 496 6.52 -4.06 9.00
N ASP A 497 6.08 -4.83 9.98
CA ASP A 497 5.33 -6.05 9.75
C ASP A 497 3.84 -5.69 9.56
N VAL A 498 3.38 -5.74 8.33
CA VAL A 498 1.98 -5.45 8.03
C VAL A 498 1.06 -6.62 8.36
N ASP A 499 1.60 -7.85 8.48
CA ASP A 499 0.85 -9.03 8.90
C ASP A 499 0.40 -8.93 10.38
N ARG A 500 0.99 -7.99 11.15
CA ARG A 500 0.53 -7.64 12.50
C ARG A 500 -0.98 -7.38 12.57
N PHE A 501 -1.57 -6.88 11.49
CA PHE A 501 -3.00 -6.60 11.44
C PHE A 501 -3.84 -7.87 11.36
N ASN A 502 -3.23 -8.99 10.92
CA ASN A 502 -3.89 -10.30 10.86
C ASN A 502 -4.33 -10.78 12.26
N ALA A 503 -3.68 -10.32 13.33
CA ALA A 503 -4.07 -10.61 14.71
C ALA A 503 -5.51 -10.16 15.06
N GLY A 504 -6.06 -9.21 14.30
CA GLY A 504 -7.44 -8.76 14.44
C GLY A 504 -8.43 -9.41 13.46
N TYR A 505 -7.96 -10.31 12.63
CA TYR A 505 -8.80 -10.96 11.65
C TYR A 505 -9.62 -12.09 12.28
N SER A 506 -10.85 -12.24 11.83
CA SER A 506 -11.69 -13.38 12.16
C SER A 506 -11.14 -14.67 11.52
N GLU A 507 -11.57 -15.83 12.03
CA GLU A 507 -11.23 -17.13 11.42
C GLU A 507 -11.56 -17.16 9.92
N LYS A 508 -12.64 -16.50 9.49
CA LYS A 508 -13.05 -16.40 8.09
C LYS A 508 -12.04 -15.58 7.25
N GLN A 509 -11.54 -14.49 7.80
CA GLN A 509 -10.53 -13.64 7.12
C GLN A 509 -9.19 -14.37 7.02
N LEU A 510 -8.76 -15.07 8.07
CA LEU A 510 -7.54 -15.89 8.04
C LEU A 510 -7.64 -17.02 7.02
N ALA A 511 -8.80 -17.70 6.94
CA ALA A 511 -9.05 -18.71 5.92
C ALA A 511 -9.05 -18.12 4.49
N ALA A 512 -9.48 -16.87 4.33
CA ALA A 512 -9.38 -16.17 3.05
C ALA A 512 -7.93 -15.93 2.63
N LEU A 513 -7.08 -15.48 3.56
CA LEU A 513 -5.63 -15.32 3.30
C LEU A 513 -5.00 -16.65 2.87
N GLU A 514 -5.25 -17.73 3.64
CA GLU A 514 -4.75 -19.07 3.29
C GLU A 514 -5.21 -19.49 1.88
N THR A 515 -6.48 -19.23 1.55
CA THR A 515 -7.05 -19.55 0.23
C THR A 515 -6.35 -18.78 -0.88
N TRP A 516 -6.17 -17.47 -0.72
CA TRP A 516 -5.56 -16.62 -1.76
C TRP A 516 -4.05 -16.84 -1.92
N ASN A 517 -3.38 -17.35 -0.89
CA ASN A 517 -1.96 -17.69 -0.97
C ASN A 517 -1.70 -19.16 -1.39
N SER A 518 -2.77 -19.98 -1.53
CA SER A 518 -2.65 -21.43 -1.76
C SER A 518 -2.10 -21.83 -3.12
N ASN A 519 -2.28 -21.02 -4.17
CA ASN A 519 -1.87 -21.30 -5.54
C ASN A 519 -0.97 -20.22 -6.16
N LEU A 520 -0.33 -19.41 -5.33
CA LEU A 520 0.69 -18.48 -5.77
C LEU A 520 1.92 -19.25 -6.29
N GLY A 521 2.55 -18.71 -7.33
CA GLY A 521 3.77 -19.24 -7.91
C GLY A 521 5.03 -18.59 -7.32
N ASP A 522 6.10 -18.70 -8.06
CA ASP A 522 7.43 -18.18 -7.70
C ASP A 522 7.67 -16.73 -8.15
N GLY A 523 6.71 -16.14 -8.89
CA GLY A 523 6.84 -14.78 -9.43
C GLY A 523 7.88 -14.66 -10.55
N GLU A 524 8.20 -15.76 -11.25
CA GLU A 524 9.24 -15.82 -12.26
C GLU A 524 9.14 -14.73 -13.33
N TYR A 525 7.91 -14.34 -13.71
CA TYR A 525 7.65 -13.31 -14.72
C TYR A 525 7.40 -11.92 -14.14
N THR A 526 7.36 -11.80 -12.82
CA THR A 526 7.11 -10.51 -12.17
C THR A 526 8.29 -9.58 -12.38
N ALA A 527 8.01 -8.37 -12.88
CA ALA A 527 9.03 -7.33 -12.94
C ALA A 527 9.59 -7.04 -11.53
N PRO A 528 10.91 -6.85 -11.38
CA PRO A 528 11.49 -6.41 -10.12
C PRO A 528 10.80 -5.16 -9.58
N GLY A 529 10.65 -5.07 -8.26
CA GLY A 529 9.85 -4.04 -7.60
C GLY A 529 10.25 -2.60 -7.90
N ALA A 530 11.54 -2.35 -8.20
CA ALA A 530 12.05 -1.04 -8.58
C ALA A 530 13.22 -1.19 -9.56
N ILE A 531 12.92 -1.25 -10.84
CA ILE A 531 13.93 -1.07 -11.89
C ILE A 531 14.18 0.44 -12.02
N GLN A 532 15.42 0.85 -11.88
CA GLN A 532 15.80 2.26 -11.99
C GLN A 532 16.09 2.61 -13.46
N TYR A 533 15.45 3.68 -13.93
CA TYR A 533 15.66 4.27 -15.25
C TYR A 533 16.61 5.47 -15.15
N SER A 534 17.50 5.65 -16.14
CA SER A 534 18.22 6.91 -16.27
C SER A 534 17.26 8.06 -16.63
N THR A 535 17.70 9.31 -16.50
CA THR A 535 16.85 10.46 -16.85
C THR A 535 16.38 10.38 -18.31
N GLU A 536 17.27 10.00 -19.24
CA GLU A 536 16.92 9.83 -20.64
C GLU A 536 15.96 8.67 -20.89
N GLU A 537 16.17 7.55 -20.18
CA GLU A 537 15.27 6.39 -20.25
C GLU A 537 13.89 6.72 -19.67
N ALA A 538 13.82 7.44 -18.55
CA ALA A 538 12.57 7.85 -17.92
C ALA A 538 11.76 8.82 -18.81
N GLU A 539 12.43 9.77 -19.46
CA GLU A 539 11.82 10.68 -20.44
C GLU A 539 11.27 9.92 -21.65
N ALA A 540 12.05 8.97 -22.21
CA ALA A 540 11.65 8.15 -23.34
C ALA A 540 10.48 7.22 -22.95
N TYR A 541 10.57 6.56 -21.79
CA TYR A 541 9.50 5.73 -21.23
C TYR A 541 8.18 6.50 -21.15
N ALA A 542 8.18 7.66 -20.48
CA ALA A 542 6.98 8.46 -20.29
C ALA A 542 6.37 8.95 -21.61
N ALA A 543 7.22 9.38 -22.55
CA ALA A 543 6.78 9.90 -23.84
C ALA A 543 6.10 8.83 -24.71
N LEU A 544 6.55 7.58 -24.65
CA LEU A 544 6.02 6.47 -25.47
C LEU A 544 4.83 5.80 -24.79
N PHE A 545 4.93 5.53 -23.49
CA PHE A 545 3.98 4.71 -22.76
C PHE A 545 2.59 5.33 -22.65
N ALA A 546 2.46 6.64 -22.53
CA ALA A 546 1.18 7.31 -22.36
C ALA A 546 0.18 7.03 -23.51
N ASP A 547 0.67 7.05 -24.75
CA ASP A 547 -0.15 6.76 -25.93
C ASP A 547 -0.40 5.26 -26.09
N ILE A 548 0.60 4.41 -25.79
CA ILE A 548 0.52 2.95 -25.84
C ILE A 548 -0.54 2.46 -24.84
N SER A 549 -0.44 2.86 -23.57
CA SER A 549 -1.35 2.41 -22.51
C SER A 549 -2.79 2.87 -22.75
N THR A 550 -2.97 4.12 -23.16
CA THR A 550 -4.29 4.66 -23.49
C THR A 550 -4.95 3.88 -24.63
N TYR A 551 -4.20 3.62 -25.70
CA TYR A 551 -4.70 2.87 -26.85
C TYR A 551 -5.01 1.41 -26.48
N ALA A 552 -4.11 0.75 -25.75
CA ALA A 552 -4.29 -0.63 -25.30
C ALA A 552 -5.54 -0.78 -24.41
N THR A 553 -5.72 0.11 -23.42
CA THR A 553 -6.89 0.09 -22.52
C THR A 553 -8.20 0.25 -23.30
N GLN A 554 -8.27 1.21 -24.24
CA GLN A 554 -9.47 1.43 -25.06
C GLN A 554 -9.79 0.24 -25.95
N CYS A 555 -8.77 -0.35 -26.59
CA CYS A 555 -8.95 -1.53 -27.44
C CYS A 555 -9.33 -2.77 -26.62
N SER A 556 -8.70 -2.98 -25.45
CA SER A 556 -9.03 -4.08 -24.54
C SER A 556 -10.51 -4.06 -24.16
N LEU A 557 -11.01 -2.89 -23.79
CA LEU A 557 -12.43 -2.72 -23.49
C LEU A 557 -13.31 -3.00 -24.72
N SER A 558 -12.91 -2.54 -25.91
CA SER A 558 -13.64 -2.78 -27.17
C SER A 558 -13.63 -4.26 -27.55
N PHE A 559 -12.55 -4.98 -27.33
CA PHE A 559 -12.49 -6.43 -27.49
C PHE A 559 -13.37 -7.16 -26.49
N LEU A 560 -13.34 -6.75 -25.22
CA LEU A 560 -14.17 -7.34 -24.17
C LEU A 560 -15.66 -7.18 -24.49
N THR A 561 -16.09 -5.99 -24.91
CA THR A 561 -17.50 -5.69 -25.20
C THR A 561 -17.94 -6.19 -26.57
N GLY A 562 -16.99 -6.57 -27.45
CA GLY A 562 -17.27 -7.03 -28.81
C GLY A 562 -17.44 -5.92 -29.84
N ASP A 563 -17.08 -4.67 -29.51
CA ASP A 563 -17.04 -3.55 -30.45
C ASP A 563 -15.87 -3.69 -31.43
N MET A 564 -14.81 -4.44 -31.04
CA MET A 564 -13.72 -4.92 -31.88
C MET A 564 -13.71 -6.45 -31.91
N SER A 565 -13.29 -7.03 -33.02
CA SER A 565 -13.18 -8.49 -33.21
C SER A 565 -11.78 -8.99 -32.88
N LEU A 566 -11.66 -9.90 -31.93
CA LEU A 566 -10.38 -10.55 -31.61
C LEU A 566 -9.79 -11.35 -32.77
N GLU A 567 -10.62 -11.76 -33.74
CA GLU A 567 -10.19 -12.53 -34.92
C GLU A 567 -9.79 -11.63 -36.09
N ASP A 568 -10.53 -10.51 -36.30
CA ASP A 568 -10.36 -9.68 -37.50
C ASP A 568 -9.50 -8.43 -37.20
N ASP A 569 -9.54 -7.88 -35.98
CA ASP A 569 -8.93 -6.58 -35.66
C ASP A 569 -7.62 -6.71 -34.84
N TRP A 570 -7.29 -7.91 -34.34
CA TRP A 570 -6.13 -8.12 -33.49
C TRP A 570 -4.80 -7.75 -34.17
N ASP A 571 -4.58 -8.17 -35.39
CA ASP A 571 -3.38 -7.82 -36.15
C ASP A 571 -3.27 -6.29 -36.38
N THR A 572 -4.43 -5.63 -36.59
CA THR A 572 -4.48 -4.17 -36.74
C THR A 572 -4.16 -3.47 -35.41
N TYR A 573 -4.66 -4.00 -34.29
CA TYR A 573 -4.36 -3.52 -32.95
C TYR A 573 -2.85 -3.60 -32.68
N LEU A 574 -2.21 -4.75 -32.90
CA LEU A 574 -0.76 -4.91 -32.72
C LEU A 574 0.04 -3.96 -33.65
N ALA A 575 -0.36 -3.82 -34.92
CA ALA A 575 0.30 -2.91 -35.84
C ALA A 575 0.20 -1.43 -35.39
N ASN A 576 -0.91 -1.05 -34.76
CA ASN A 576 -1.07 0.29 -34.23
C ASN A 576 -0.23 0.51 -32.94
N LEU A 577 -0.14 -0.47 -32.04
CA LEU A 577 0.78 -0.40 -30.90
C LEU A 577 2.22 -0.20 -31.37
N GLU A 578 2.62 -0.92 -32.41
CA GLU A 578 3.95 -0.76 -33.02
C GLU A 578 4.16 0.65 -33.61
N GLN A 579 3.14 1.23 -34.25
CA GLN A 579 3.20 2.61 -34.74
C GLN A 579 3.28 3.66 -33.62
N LEU A 580 2.75 3.35 -32.43
CA LEU A 580 2.86 4.18 -31.24
C LEU A 580 4.24 4.05 -30.55
N GLY A 581 5.09 3.12 -31.02
CA GLY A 581 6.45 2.93 -30.51
C GLY A 581 6.60 1.82 -29.48
N LEU A 582 5.75 0.78 -29.51
CA LEU A 582 5.83 -0.33 -28.55
C LEU A 582 7.22 -0.98 -28.51
N SER A 583 7.82 -1.27 -29.67
CA SER A 583 9.17 -1.85 -29.71
C SER A 583 10.23 -0.90 -29.10
N ASP A 584 10.13 0.40 -29.38
CA ASP A 584 11.06 1.40 -28.81
C ASP A 584 10.90 1.49 -27.30
N TRP A 585 9.67 1.44 -26.78
CA TRP A 585 9.40 1.43 -25.35
C TRP A 585 9.91 0.15 -24.66
N LEU A 586 9.71 -1.02 -25.26
CA LEU A 586 10.24 -2.30 -24.76
C LEU A 586 11.77 -2.32 -24.76
N GLU A 587 12.44 -1.66 -25.72
CA GLU A 587 13.90 -1.53 -25.74
C GLU A 587 14.39 -0.71 -24.53
N VAL A 588 13.70 0.37 -24.17
CA VAL A 588 13.98 1.15 -22.95
C VAL A 588 13.83 0.28 -21.69
N CYS A 589 12.73 -0.46 -21.57
CA CYS A 589 12.47 -1.36 -20.45
C CYS A 589 13.53 -2.47 -20.35
N GLN A 590 13.90 -3.07 -21.47
CA GLN A 590 14.94 -4.12 -21.54
C GLN A 590 16.30 -3.59 -21.11
N SER A 591 16.69 -2.40 -21.57
CA SER A 591 17.97 -1.78 -21.20
C SER A 591 18.08 -1.57 -19.68
N ALA A 592 17.01 -1.09 -19.06
CA ALA A 592 16.96 -0.89 -17.62
C ALA A 592 17.01 -2.24 -16.85
N TYR A 593 16.30 -3.28 -17.35
CA TYR A 593 16.31 -4.61 -16.76
C TYR A 593 17.67 -5.31 -16.88
N ASP A 594 18.33 -5.21 -18.04
CA ASP A 594 19.65 -5.81 -18.25
C ASP A 594 20.66 -5.24 -17.25
N ARG A 595 20.65 -3.92 -17.07
CA ARG A 595 21.49 -3.21 -16.07
C ARG A 595 21.17 -3.67 -14.65
N TYR A 596 19.89 -3.82 -14.30
CA TYR A 596 19.46 -4.35 -13.01
C TYR A 596 19.99 -5.78 -12.81
N SER A 597 19.80 -6.66 -13.79
CA SER A 597 20.19 -8.07 -13.74
C SER A 597 21.73 -8.25 -13.61
N GLU A 598 22.51 -7.44 -14.32
CA GLU A 598 23.98 -7.43 -14.20
C GLU A 598 24.40 -7.05 -12.77
N ARG A 599 23.80 -6.01 -12.19
CA ARG A 599 24.09 -5.57 -10.81
C ARG A 599 23.69 -6.61 -9.77
N VAL A 600 22.54 -7.27 -9.93
CA VAL A 600 22.14 -8.37 -9.04
C VAL A 600 23.15 -9.50 -9.11
N ALA A 601 23.63 -9.89 -10.30
CA ALA A 601 24.64 -10.92 -10.46
C ALA A 601 25.99 -10.54 -9.80
N GLU A 602 26.38 -9.27 -9.87
CA GLU A 602 27.54 -8.74 -9.16
C GLU A 602 27.36 -8.82 -7.64
N ALA A 603 26.23 -8.34 -7.12
CA ALA A 603 25.93 -8.35 -5.68
C ALA A 603 25.83 -9.75 -5.07
N VAL A 604 25.37 -10.75 -5.84
CA VAL A 604 25.37 -12.16 -5.42
C VAL A 604 26.79 -12.75 -5.35
N SER A 605 27.74 -12.20 -6.12
CA SER A 605 29.12 -12.70 -6.19
C SER A 605 30.04 -12.15 -5.09
N GLU A 606 29.66 -11.04 -4.45
CA GLU A 606 30.37 -10.42 -3.32
C GLU A 606 30.01 -11.08 -1.99
#